data_e8c459ffbd511e613cbfe856e496b8af
#
_entry.id   e8c459ffbd511e613cbfe856e496b8af
#
_cell.length_a   1.000
_cell.length_b   1.000
_cell.length_c   1.000
_cell.angle_alpha   90.00
_cell.angle_beta   90.00
_cell.angle_gamma   90.00
#
_symmetry.space_group_name_H-M   'P 1'
#
loop_
_entity.id
_entity.type
_entity.pdbx_description
1 polymer ?
#
loop_
_entity_poly.entity_id
_entity_poly.type
_entity_poly.pdbx_seq_one_letter_code
_entity_poly.pdbx_strand_id
1 'polypeptide(L)'
;GEGAFRGTACTKFTFEAGSKMTAMGDSVFANCGKLTEVENFPSGITEIPASSFMSDKVLAKVTYAAPEKMTGIGASAFSGCEVLVSDASYSPITENMDTIGASAFMGCKGEQFTTVTIPASVTKLEQNTFANCLSLATVTFTNTESVTEIAAMCFANDGALTECELPAKLEVLGDSAFGATALTHVRIPVTLREAKQPFSKCQHIGQIEWEEGLTKVIDNLFQNMESNLKVDFQNQITEIGNHAFDSGLITGITGT
;
A
#
# COMPACT_ATOMS: atom_id res chain seq x y z
N GLY A 1 23.99 8.28 -13.42
CA GLY A 1 24.49 8.24 -12.04
C GLY A 1 23.42 8.75 -11.07
N GLU A 2 23.67 8.62 -9.77
CA GLU A 2 22.78 9.10 -8.71
C GLU A 2 22.50 10.60 -8.88
N GLY A 3 21.22 11.00 -8.69
CA GLY A 3 20.77 12.38 -8.73
C GLY A 3 21.04 13.14 -10.03
N ALA A 4 21.23 12.46 -11.15
CA ALA A 4 21.72 13.07 -12.40
C ALA A 4 20.88 14.27 -12.88
N PHE A 5 19.57 14.27 -12.60
CA PHE A 5 18.66 15.36 -12.94
C PHE A 5 17.96 15.95 -11.70
N ARG A 6 18.45 15.64 -10.51
CA ARG A 6 17.87 16.09 -9.25
C ARG A 6 17.72 17.62 -9.22
N GLY A 7 16.52 18.10 -8.84
CA GLY A 7 16.23 19.53 -8.68
C GLY A 7 16.21 20.33 -9.97
N THR A 8 16.16 19.67 -11.14
CA THR A 8 16.07 20.39 -12.41
C THR A 8 14.69 21.04 -12.61
N ALA A 9 14.66 22.10 -13.43
CA ALA A 9 13.44 22.84 -13.71
C ALA A 9 12.68 22.34 -14.97
N CYS A 10 13.03 21.13 -15.47
CA CYS A 10 12.33 20.56 -16.61
C CYS A 10 10.85 20.29 -16.26
N THR A 11 9.97 20.51 -17.22
CA THR A 11 8.53 20.29 -17.06
C THR A 11 8.10 18.91 -17.56
N LYS A 12 8.82 18.39 -18.54
CA LYS A 12 8.61 17.07 -19.11
C LYS A 12 9.95 16.45 -19.51
N PHE A 13 10.07 15.15 -19.35
CA PHE A 13 11.24 14.41 -19.78
C PHE A 13 10.80 13.22 -20.65
N THR A 14 11.34 13.11 -21.85
CA THR A 14 11.02 12.02 -22.78
C THR A 14 12.31 11.30 -23.18
N PHE A 15 12.36 9.99 -22.93
CA PHE A 15 13.43 9.15 -23.45
C PHE A 15 13.16 8.82 -24.91
N GLU A 16 14.20 8.80 -25.73
CA GLU A 16 14.09 8.40 -27.13
C GLU A 16 13.64 6.94 -27.25
N ALA A 17 12.81 6.65 -28.22
CA ALA A 17 12.42 5.28 -28.55
C ALA A 17 13.67 4.45 -28.90
N GLY A 18 13.79 3.28 -28.27
CA GLY A 18 14.96 2.42 -28.45
C GLY A 18 16.21 2.85 -27.70
N SER A 19 16.07 3.71 -26.68
CA SER A 19 17.16 4.05 -25.76
C SER A 19 17.92 2.80 -25.31
N LYS A 20 19.25 2.85 -25.36
CA LYS A 20 20.16 1.77 -24.93
C LYS A 20 20.56 1.85 -23.47
N MET A 21 19.90 2.72 -22.69
CA MET A 21 20.18 2.86 -21.27
C MET A 21 19.79 1.58 -20.51
N THR A 22 20.73 1.05 -19.74
CA THR A 22 20.57 -0.18 -18.96
C THR A 22 20.77 0.02 -17.47
N ALA A 23 21.14 1.23 -17.05
CA ALA A 23 21.28 1.57 -15.63
C ALA A 23 20.95 3.03 -15.37
N MET A 24 20.28 3.27 -14.27
CA MET A 24 19.94 4.60 -13.76
C MET A 24 20.25 4.61 -12.25
N GLY A 25 20.77 5.72 -11.76
CA GLY A 25 21.07 5.83 -10.32
C GLY A 25 19.86 6.27 -9.51
N ASP A 26 19.94 6.11 -8.20
CA ASP A 26 18.92 6.58 -7.26
C ASP A 26 18.71 8.09 -7.36
N SER A 27 17.55 8.55 -6.91
CA SER A 27 17.18 9.98 -6.83
C SER A 27 17.31 10.74 -8.17
N VAL A 28 17.28 10.05 -9.30
CA VAL A 28 17.67 10.61 -10.61
C VAL A 28 16.91 11.87 -10.98
N PHE A 29 15.62 11.97 -10.67
CA PHE A 29 14.77 13.14 -10.88
C PHE A 29 14.29 13.78 -9.57
N ALA A 30 14.70 13.31 -8.40
CA ALA A 30 14.18 13.78 -7.13
C ALA A 30 14.15 15.31 -7.01
N ASN A 31 13.09 15.84 -6.40
CA ASN A 31 12.89 17.29 -6.20
C ASN A 31 12.81 18.12 -7.51
N CYS A 32 12.38 17.55 -8.62
CA CYS A 32 12.09 18.26 -9.86
C CYS A 32 10.70 18.92 -9.77
N GLY A 33 10.59 20.00 -9.02
CA GLY A 33 9.31 20.62 -8.65
C GLY A 33 8.44 21.17 -9.81
N LYS A 34 8.88 21.04 -11.07
CA LYS A 34 8.12 21.39 -12.28
C LYS A 34 7.87 20.20 -13.19
N LEU A 35 8.44 19.02 -12.89
CA LEU A 35 8.31 17.82 -13.72
C LEU A 35 6.90 17.25 -13.61
N THR A 36 6.14 17.30 -14.70
CA THR A 36 4.76 16.80 -14.74
C THR A 36 4.65 15.40 -15.31
N GLU A 37 5.59 15.00 -16.17
CA GLU A 37 5.54 13.72 -16.88
C GLU A 37 6.92 13.23 -17.25
N VAL A 38 7.12 11.92 -17.17
CA VAL A 38 8.26 11.20 -17.74
C VAL A 38 7.74 10.15 -18.72
N GLU A 39 8.19 10.22 -19.97
CA GLU A 39 7.74 9.34 -21.03
C GLU A 39 8.81 8.36 -21.49
N ASN A 40 8.36 7.17 -21.89
CA ASN A 40 9.18 6.12 -22.48
C ASN A 40 10.37 5.71 -21.60
N PHE A 41 10.14 5.54 -20.29
CA PHE A 41 11.20 5.05 -19.38
C PHE A 41 11.90 3.82 -20.01
N PRO A 42 13.24 3.79 -20.11
CA PRO A 42 13.96 2.89 -21.01
C PRO A 42 13.74 1.41 -20.74
N SER A 43 13.50 0.64 -21.77
CA SER A 43 13.23 -0.82 -21.69
C SER A 43 14.40 -1.68 -21.19
N GLY A 44 15.60 -1.11 -21.08
CA GLY A 44 16.76 -1.77 -20.50
C GLY A 44 16.87 -1.58 -18.98
N ILE A 45 15.98 -0.78 -18.39
CA ILE A 45 15.87 -0.56 -16.94
C ILE A 45 14.60 -1.27 -16.48
N THR A 46 14.73 -2.26 -15.62
CA THR A 46 13.62 -3.13 -15.21
C THR A 46 13.02 -2.74 -13.84
N GLU A 47 13.65 -1.79 -13.16
CA GLU A 47 13.18 -1.28 -11.86
C GLU A 47 13.28 0.24 -11.82
N ILE A 48 12.29 0.93 -11.28
CA ILE A 48 12.41 2.34 -10.92
C ILE A 48 13.37 2.43 -9.74
N PRO A 49 14.54 3.11 -9.86
CA PRO A 49 15.50 3.19 -8.76
C PRO A 49 14.94 3.92 -7.54
N ALA A 50 15.54 3.68 -6.37
CA ALA A 50 15.09 4.31 -5.13
C ALA A 50 15.06 5.84 -5.23
N SER A 51 14.03 6.45 -4.63
CA SER A 51 13.84 7.91 -4.56
C SER A 51 13.82 8.62 -5.93
N SER A 52 13.64 7.91 -7.05
CA SER A 52 13.79 8.49 -8.40
C SER A 52 12.99 9.76 -8.63
N PHE A 53 11.77 9.82 -8.09
CA PHE A 53 10.84 10.93 -8.22
C PHE A 53 10.43 11.51 -6.85
N MET A 54 11.22 11.25 -5.81
CA MET A 54 10.87 11.70 -4.45
C MET A 54 10.67 13.22 -4.43
N SER A 55 9.50 13.64 -3.90
CA SER A 55 9.07 15.03 -3.79
C SER A 55 8.88 15.77 -5.13
N ASP A 56 8.59 15.07 -6.19
CA ASP A 56 8.16 15.64 -7.47
C ASP A 56 6.66 15.92 -7.40
N LYS A 57 6.30 16.99 -6.69
CA LYS A 57 4.93 17.27 -6.26
C LYS A 57 3.91 17.42 -7.38
N VAL A 58 4.36 17.76 -8.58
CA VAL A 58 3.51 17.96 -9.77
C VAL A 58 3.64 16.83 -10.79
N LEU A 59 4.38 15.76 -10.46
CA LEU A 59 4.50 14.59 -11.33
C LEU A 59 3.18 13.81 -11.34
N ALA A 60 2.56 13.76 -12.51
CA ALA A 60 1.31 13.05 -12.70
C ALA A 60 1.49 11.65 -13.28
N LYS A 61 2.51 11.45 -14.15
CA LYS A 61 2.62 10.21 -14.91
C LYS A 61 4.06 9.84 -15.28
N VAL A 62 4.35 8.54 -15.23
CA VAL A 62 5.58 7.94 -15.76
C VAL A 62 5.19 6.77 -16.66
N THR A 63 5.49 6.85 -17.97
CA THR A 63 5.20 5.75 -18.90
C THR A 63 6.45 4.96 -19.23
N TYR A 64 6.29 3.67 -19.40
CA TYR A 64 7.38 2.73 -19.69
C TYR A 64 7.41 2.36 -21.17
N ALA A 65 8.62 2.27 -21.76
CA ALA A 65 8.79 1.79 -23.14
C ALA A 65 8.50 0.28 -23.26
N ALA A 66 8.62 -0.47 -22.17
CA ALA A 66 8.33 -1.90 -22.08
C ALA A 66 7.78 -2.22 -20.68
N PRO A 67 6.49 -1.94 -20.41
CA PRO A 67 5.89 -2.17 -19.09
C PRO A 67 5.95 -3.65 -18.67
N GLU A 68 5.93 -4.58 -19.62
CA GLU A 68 6.03 -6.01 -19.36
C GLU A 68 7.42 -6.46 -18.84
N LYS A 69 8.44 -5.58 -18.89
CA LYS A 69 9.78 -5.85 -18.37
C LYS A 69 10.01 -5.24 -16.99
N MET A 70 9.10 -4.41 -16.53
CA MET A 70 9.23 -3.78 -15.22
C MET A 70 9.00 -4.83 -14.13
N THR A 71 9.99 -5.00 -13.26
CA THR A 71 9.97 -5.96 -12.16
C THR A 71 9.80 -5.32 -10.80
N GLY A 72 10.07 -4.00 -10.67
CA GLY A 72 9.96 -3.38 -9.37
C GLY A 72 9.93 -1.85 -9.34
N ILE A 73 9.61 -1.37 -8.16
CA ILE A 73 9.66 0.05 -7.77
C ILE A 73 10.48 0.16 -6.49
N GLY A 74 11.57 0.90 -6.54
CA GLY A 74 12.48 1.09 -5.42
C GLY A 74 11.89 1.89 -4.27
N ALA A 75 12.56 1.84 -3.11
CA ALA A 75 12.13 2.56 -1.91
C ALA A 75 11.97 4.06 -2.16
N SER A 76 10.88 4.65 -1.66
CA SER A 76 10.55 6.09 -1.79
C SER A 76 10.50 6.61 -3.23
N ALA A 77 10.38 5.76 -4.24
CA ALA A 77 10.53 6.15 -5.65
C ALA A 77 9.55 7.25 -6.07
N PHE A 78 8.31 7.22 -5.59
CA PHE A 78 7.26 8.23 -5.82
C PHE A 78 6.82 8.94 -4.54
N SER A 79 7.59 8.83 -3.45
CA SER A 79 7.22 9.46 -2.17
C SER A 79 7.02 10.97 -2.34
N GLY A 80 5.84 11.47 -1.96
CA GLY A 80 5.49 12.90 -2.07
C GLY A 80 5.20 13.37 -3.49
N CYS A 81 4.89 12.48 -4.44
CA CYS A 81 4.32 12.83 -5.76
C CYS A 81 2.83 13.14 -5.58
N GLU A 82 2.52 14.38 -5.16
CA GLU A 82 1.20 14.76 -4.64
C GLU A 82 0.07 14.69 -5.67
N VAL A 83 0.37 14.66 -6.98
CA VAL A 83 -0.64 14.57 -8.05
C VAL A 83 -0.47 13.34 -8.94
N LEU A 84 0.30 12.36 -8.49
CA LEU A 84 0.47 11.10 -9.23
C LEU A 84 -0.89 10.44 -9.47
N VAL A 85 -1.09 9.94 -10.68
CA VAL A 85 -2.30 9.24 -11.08
C VAL A 85 -2.14 7.74 -10.83
N SER A 86 -3.14 7.11 -10.25
CA SER A 86 -3.34 5.67 -10.22
C SER A 86 -4.84 5.40 -10.14
N ASP A 87 -5.44 5.05 -11.27
CA ASP A 87 -6.88 4.83 -11.41
C ASP A 87 -7.16 3.68 -12.40
N ALA A 88 -8.42 3.53 -12.80
CA ALA A 88 -8.80 2.48 -13.76
C ALA A 88 -8.17 2.64 -15.16
N SER A 89 -7.64 3.81 -15.50
CA SER A 89 -7.06 4.11 -16.82
C SER A 89 -5.54 4.04 -16.86
N TYR A 90 -4.89 4.21 -15.71
CA TYR A 90 -3.44 4.23 -15.60
C TYR A 90 -2.98 3.87 -14.19
N SER A 91 -1.91 3.09 -14.10
CA SER A 91 -1.17 2.83 -12.87
C SER A 91 0.34 2.82 -13.14
N PRO A 92 1.17 3.36 -12.23
CA PRO A 92 2.61 3.18 -12.29
C PRO A 92 3.06 1.77 -11.91
N ILE A 93 2.19 0.97 -11.30
CA ILE A 93 2.44 -0.44 -10.96
C ILE A 93 2.01 -1.31 -12.14
N THR A 94 2.91 -2.15 -12.64
CA THR A 94 2.64 -3.08 -13.76
C THR A 94 2.48 -4.52 -13.26
N GLU A 95 1.83 -5.37 -14.03
CA GLU A 95 1.45 -6.74 -13.63
C GLU A 95 2.63 -7.67 -13.33
N ASN A 96 3.82 -7.38 -13.89
CA ASN A 96 5.02 -8.23 -13.75
C ASN A 96 5.92 -7.79 -12.58
N MET A 97 5.56 -6.76 -11.84
CA MET A 97 6.33 -6.36 -10.68
C MET A 97 6.22 -7.37 -9.55
N ASP A 98 7.33 -7.68 -8.93
CA ASP A 98 7.44 -8.55 -7.76
C ASP A 98 7.85 -7.78 -6.49
N THR A 99 8.33 -6.54 -6.66
CA THR A 99 8.76 -5.67 -5.56
C THR A 99 8.14 -4.28 -5.64
N ILE A 100 7.62 -3.80 -4.50
CA ILE A 100 7.20 -2.42 -4.27
C ILE A 100 7.87 -1.98 -2.96
N GLY A 101 8.86 -1.11 -3.08
CA GLY A 101 9.74 -0.75 -1.97
C GLY A 101 9.07 0.04 -0.85
N ALA A 102 9.74 0.09 0.30
CA ALA A 102 9.27 0.86 1.45
C ALA A 102 9.02 2.33 1.09
N SER A 103 7.89 2.89 1.55
CA SER A 103 7.48 4.29 1.28
C SER A 103 7.37 4.64 -0.21
N ALA A 104 7.27 3.65 -1.12
CA ALA A 104 7.34 3.89 -2.57
C ALA A 104 6.32 4.93 -3.05
N PHE A 105 5.13 4.94 -2.49
CA PHE A 105 4.03 5.87 -2.81
C PHE A 105 3.60 6.73 -1.62
N MET A 106 4.39 6.79 -0.55
CA MET A 106 4.02 7.55 0.64
C MET A 106 3.69 9.01 0.30
N GLY A 107 2.48 9.47 0.67
CA GLY A 107 2.05 10.85 0.43
C GLY A 107 1.65 11.15 -1.02
N CYS A 108 1.31 10.15 -1.83
CA CYS A 108 0.61 10.31 -3.11
C CYS A 108 -0.87 10.62 -2.83
N LYS A 109 -1.17 11.85 -2.44
CA LYS A 109 -2.47 12.25 -1.86
C LYS A 109 -3.43 12.91 -2.86
N GLY A 110 -3.05 12.96 -4.15
CA GLY A 110 -3.84 13.60 -5.19
C GLY A 110 -5.18 12.91 -5.45
N GLU A 111 -6.17 13.67 -5.92
CA GLU A 111 -7.54 13.20 -6.18
C GLU A 111 -7.62 12.05 -7.19
N GLN A 112 -6.60 11.86 -8.01
CA GLN A 112 -6.53 10.79 -9.02
C GLN A 112 -5.69 9.58 -8.57
N PHE A 113 -5.20 9.54 -7.35
CA PHE A 113 -4.55 8.36 -6.78
C PHE A 113 -5.58 7.55 -5.98
N THR A 114 -6.50 6.90 -6.71
CA THR A 114 -7.71 6.30 -6.12
C THR A 114 -7.70 4.79 -6.03
N THR A 115 -6.91 4.13 -6.89
CA THR A 115 -6.90 2.66 -6.98
C THR A 115 -5.49 2.14 -7.15
N VAL A 116 -5.16 1.07 -6.44
CA VAL A 116 -3.94 0.29 -6.68
C VAL A 116 -4.28 -1.18 -6.83
N THR A 117 -3.61 -1.83 -7.78
CA THR A 117 -3.66 -3.28 -7.96
C THR A 117 -2.29 -3.86 -7.62
N ILE A 118 -2.25 -4.74 -6.63
CA ILE A 118 -1.02 -5.42 -6.19
C ILE A 118 -0.82 -6.63 -7.10
N PRO A 119 0.31 -6.70 -7.83
CA PRO A 119 0.61 -7.79 -8.76
C PRO A 119 0.70 -9.16 -8.09
N ALA A 120 0.44 -10.22 -8.85
CA ALA A 120 0.41 -11.59 -8.35
C ALA A 120 1.76 -12.08 -7.78
N SER A 121 2.87 -11.51 -8.23
CA SER A 121 4.22 -11.88 -7.80
C SER A 121 4.69 -11.17 -6.52
N VAL A 122 3.96 -10.15 -6.06
CA VAL A 122 4.26 -9.46 -4.81
C VAL A 122 3.89 -10.36 -3.64
N THR A 123 4.85 -10.64 -2.77
CA THR A 123 4.67 -11.51 -1.58
C THR A 123 4.63 -10.74 -0.27
N LYS A 124 5.06 -9.48 -0.29
CA LYS A 124 5.10 -8.60 0.87
C LYS A 124 4.82 -7.16 0.45
N LEU A 125 4.04 -6.45 1.26
CA LEU A 125 3.94 -4.99 1.19
C LEU A 125 4.82 -4.37 2.28
N GLU A 126 5.73 -3.50 1.88
CA GLU A 126 6.75 -2.92 2.74
C GLU A 126 6.20 -1.77 3.61
N GLN A 127 7.01 -1.34 4.57
CA GLN A 127 6.65 -0.26 5.51
C GLN A 127 6.29 1.04 4.77
N ASN A 128 5.20 1.68 5.16
CA ASN A 128 4.70 2.97 4.64
C ASN A 128 4.45 2.98 3.12
N THR A 129 4.38 1.85 2.43
CA THR A 129 4.33 1.81 0.95
C THR A 129 3.30 2.76 0.38
N PHE A 130 2.09 2.80 0.93
CA PHE A 130 0.98 3.66 0.50
C PHE A 130 0.54 4.67 1.59
N ALA A 131 1.28 4.81 2.69
CA ALA A 131 0.86 5.68 3.80
C ALA A 131 0.57 7.12 3.35
N ASN A 132 -0.50 7.72 3.89
CA ASN A 132 -0.95 9.07 3.56
C ASN A 132 -1.36 9.26 2.09
N CYS A 133 -1.88 8.22 1.43
CA CYS A 133 -2.54 8.31 0.12
C CYS A 133 -4.02 8.66 0.33
N LEU A 134 -4.31 9.92 0.63
CA LEU A 134 -5.60 10.37 1.19
C LEU A 134 -6.81 10.07 0.31
N SER A 135 -6.62 9.90 -1.00
CA SER A 135 -7.67 9.60 -1.98
C SER A 135 -7.73 8.13 -2.39
N LEU A 136 -6.81 7.29 -1.86
CA LEU A 136 -6.78 5.86 -2.16
C LEU A 136 -8.01 5.18 -1.56
N ALA A 137 -8.93 4.79 -2.43
CA ALA A 137 -10.21 4.20 -2.04
C ALA A 137 -10.27 2.69 -2.24
N THR A 138 -9.47 2.16 -3.19
CA THR A 138 -9.52 0.74 -3.58
C THR A 138 -8.13 0.14 -3.66
N VAL A 139 -7.95 -0.97 -2.95
CA VAL A 139 -6.77 -1.83 -3.04
C VAL A 139 -7.22 -3.22 -3.45
N THR A 140 -6.69 -3.73 -4.56
CA THR A 140 -6.98 -5.08 -5.04
C THR A 140 -5.71 -5.92 -5.14
N PHE A 141 -5.82 -7.21 -4.87
CA PHE A 141 -4.73 -8.16 -5.01
C PHE A 141 -5.04 -9.07 -6.21
N THR A 142 -4.17 -9.07 -7.24
CA THR A 142 -4.34 -9.94 -8.41
C THR A 142 -4.36 -11.41 -8.03
N ASN A 143 -3.57 -11.78 -6.99
CA ASN A 143 -3.59 -13.10 -6.37
C ASN A 143 -3.68 -12.94 -4.85
N THR A 144 -4.80 -13.31 -4.27
CA THR A 144 -5.04 -13.22 -2.82
C THR A 144 -4.21 -14.21 -2.00
N GLU A 145 -3.53 -15.16 -2.63
CA GLU A 145 -2.70 -16.16 -1.95
C GLU A 145 -1.20 -15.82 -1.97
N SER A 146 -0.77 -14.73 -2.61
CA SER A 146 0.66 -14.40 -2.72
C SER A 146 1.20 -13.59 -1.55
N VAL A 147 0.44 -12.60 -1.07
CA VAL A 147 0.91 -11.69 -0.02
C VAL A 147 0.75 -12.35 1.35
N THR A 148 1.86 -12.51 2.05
CA THR A 148 1.92 -13.10 3.40
C THR A 148 2.20 -12.07 4.49
N GLU A 149 2.68 -10.88 4.14
CA GLU A 149 2.97 -9.80 5.10
C GLU A 149 2.53 -8.43 4.56
N ILE A 150 1.84 -7.67 5.39
CA ILE A 150 1.61 -6.25 5.22
C ILE A 150 2.33 -5.54 6.37
N ALA A 151 3.43 -4.87 6.07
CA ALA A 151 4.31 -4.28 7.07
C ALA A 151 3.72 -3.03 7.73
N ALA A 152 4.46 -2.48 8.71
CA ALA A 152 4.00 -1.36 9.51
C ALA A 152 3.59 -0.14 8.68
N MET A 153 2.46 0.49 9.06
CA MET A 153 1.93 1.72 8.47
C MET A 153 1.70 1.66 6.95
N CYS A 154 1.59 0.47 6.35
CA CYS A 154 1.53 0.32 4.89
C CYS A 154 0.42 1.18 4.26
N PHE A 155 -0.77 1.23 4.86
CA PHE A 155 -1.93 2.02 4.44
C PHE A 155 -2.36 3.05 5.50
N ALA A 156 -1.45 3.45 6.39
CA ALA A 156 -1.81 4.36 7.47
C ALA A 156 -2.24 5.74 6.96
N ASN A 157 -3.33 6.27 7.55
CA ASN A 157 -3.96 7.55 7.21
C ASN A 157 -4.57 7.61 5.79
N ASP A 158 -4.93 6.48 5.20
CA ASP A 158 -5.64 6.44 3.92
C ASP A 158 -7.15 6.61 4.19
N GLY A 159 -7.54 7.86 4.40
CA GLY A 159 -8.88 8.22 4.86
C GLY A 159 -10.02 7.94 3.87
N ALA A 160 -9.72 7.64 2.60
CA ALA A 160 -10.70 7.21 1.60
C ALA A 160 -10.84 5.68 1.51
N LEU A 161 -9.95 4.90 2.15
CA LEU A 161 -9.95 3.44 2.09
C LEU A 161 -11.03 2.87 3.02
N THR A 162 -12.19 2.58 2.42
CA THR A 162 -13.37 2.05 3.14
C THR A 162 -13.45 0.54 3.14
N GLU A 163 -12.79 -0.10 2.17
CA GLU A 163 -12.79 -1.54 1.98
C GLU A 163 -11.41 -2.02 1.52
N CYS A 164 -10.94 -3.11 2.11
CA CYS A 164 -9.74 -3.82 1.66
C CYS A 164 -9.90 -5.29 2.06
N GLU A 165 -10.04 -6.16 1.08
CA GLU A 165 -10.07 -7.59 1.33
C GLU A 165 -8.65 -8.08 1.64
N LEU A 166 -8.44 -8.58 2.87
CA LEU A 166 -7.11 -9.06 3.29
C LEU A 166 -6.74 -10.33 2.50
N PRO A 167 -5.46 -10.48 2.11
CA PRO A 167 -4.97 -11.67 1.42
C PRO A 167 -5.24 -12.96 2.21
N ALA A 168 -5.70 -14.02 1.53
CA ALA A 168 -6.08 -15.29 2.15
C ALA A 168 -4.91 -16.04 2.82
N LYS A 169 -3.67 -15.75 2.41
CA LYS A 169 -2.44 -16.33 3.01
C LYS A 169 -1.70 -15.35 3.91
N LEU A 170 -2.36 -14.26 4.31
CA LEU A 170 -1.75 -13.26 5.17
C LEU A 170 -1.42 -13.87 6.54
N GLU A 171 -0.16 -13.74 6.95
CA GLU A 171 0.37 -14.26 8.19
C GLU A 171 0.71 -13.15 9.19
N VAL A 172 1.13 -11.99 8.68
CA VAL A 172 1.62 -10.87 9.50
C VAL A 172 0.97 -9.55 9.11
N LEU A 173 0.39 -8.87 10.09
CA LEU A 173 -0.06 -7.47 10.01
C LEU A 173 0.80 -6.61 10.92
N GLY A 174 1.57 -5.72 10.32
CA GLY A 174 2.48 -4.81 11.00
C GLY A 174 1.77 -3.75 11.86
N ASP A 175 2.57 -3.02 12.62
CA ASP A 175 2.09 -1.94 13.48
C ASP A 175 1.34 -0.88 12.67
N SER A 176 0.09 -0.62 13.06
CA SER A 176 -0.76 0.39 12.42
C SER A 176 -0.86 0.23 10.88
N ALA A 177 -0.79 -1.01 10.36
CA ALA A 177 -0.76 -1.28 8.91
C ALA A 177 -1.94 -0.63 8.17
N PHE A 178 -3.11 -0.55 8.80
CA PHE A 178 -4.33 0.16 8.36
C PHE A 178 -4.73 1.27 9.34
N GLY A 179 -3.77 1.80 10.10
CA GLY A 179 -4.06 2.79 11.14
C GLY A 179 -4.74 4.04 10.60
N ALA A 180 -5.83 4.48 11.26
CA ALA A 180 -6.60 5.66 10.87
C ALA A 180 -7.14 5.63 9.43
N THR A 181 -7.48 4.44 8.90
CA THR A 181 -8.25 4.28 7.67
C THR A 181 -9.75 4.38 7.93
N ALA A 182 -10.54 4.51 6.85
CA ALA A 182 -12.01 4.53 6.92
C ALA A 182 -12.64 3.15 6.74
N LEU A 183 -11.90 2.06 6.95
CA LEU A 183 -12.42 0.70 6.82
C LEU A 183 -13.71 0.49 7.61
N THR A 184 -14.72 -0.07 6.96
CA THR A 184 -16.04 -0.35 7.55
C THR A 184 -16.21 -1.81 7.93
N HIS A 185 -15.47 -2.69 7.28
CA HIS A 185 -15.51 -4.12 7.45
C HIS A 185 -14.10 -4.70 7.35
N VAL A 186 -13.81 -5.75 8.11
CA VAL A 186 -12.59 -6.54 7.99
C VAL A 186 -12.90 -8.03 8.10
N ARG A 187 -12.35 -8.82 7.19
CA ARG A 187 -12.37 -10.28 7.24
C ARG A 187 -11.00 -10.77 7.66
N ILE A 188 -10.93 -11.51 8.77
CA ILE A 188 -9.68 -11.99 9.35
C ILE A 188 -9.37 -13.39 8.82
N PRO A 189 -8.25 -13.58 8.07
CA PRO A 189 -7.90 -14.89 7.53
C PRO A 189 -7.39 -15.83 8.62
N VAL A 190 -7.67 -17.13 8.48
CA VAL A 190 -7.26 -18.18 9.42
C VAL A 190 -5.73 -18.34 9.51
N THR A 191 -5.00 -17.86 8.51
CA THR A 191 -3.53 -17.89 8.45
C THR A 191 -2.85 -16.81 9.28
N LEU A 192 -3.60 -15.79 9.73
CA LEU A 192 -3.03 -14.65 10.47
C LEU A 192 -2.56 -15.11 11.85
N ARG A 193 -1.28 -14.89 12.14
CA ARG A 193 -0.62 -15.34 13.38
C ARG A 193 0.14 -14.24 14.13
N GLU A 194 0.40 -13.10 13.50
CA GLU A 194 1.04 -11.96 14.15
C GLU A 194 0.33 -10.65 13.77
N ALA A 195 0.02 -9.84 14.79
CA ALA A 195 -0.54 -8.51 14.62
C ALA A 195 0.05 -7.53 15.64
N LYS A 196 0.22 -6.28 15.24
CA LYS A 196 0.67 -5.18 16.11
C LYS A 196 -0.27 -4.00 15.93
N GLN A 197 -1.43 -4.02 16.63
CA GLN A 197 -2.47 -2.98 16.54
C GLN A 197 -2.76 -2.47 15.11
N PRO A 198 -2.93 -3.37 14.12
CA PRO A 198 -2.97 -2.99 12.70
C PRO A 198 -4.09 -2.02 12.35
N PHE A 199 -5.19 -2.01 13.11
CA PHE A 199 -6.37 -1.15 12.92
C PHE A 199 -6.45 0.00 13.94
N SER A 200 -5.30 0.38 14.52
CA SER A 200 -5.21 1.49 15.47
C SER A 200 -5.86 2.76 14.91
N LYS A 201 -6.69 3.43 15.73
CA LYS A 201 -7.43 4.66 15.37
C LYS A 201 -8.44 4.51 14.22
N CYS A 202 -8.76 3.32 13.77
CA CYS A 202 -9.89 3.11 12.86
C CYS A 202 -11.20 3.41 13.61
N GLN A 203 -12.06 4.26 13.01
CA GLN A 203 -13.28 4.75 13.65
C GLN A 203 -14.56 4.18 13.04
N HIS A 204 -14.46 3.46 11.92
CA HIS A 204 -15.62 3.08 11.11
C HIS A 204 -15.82 1.57 10.99
N ILE A 205 -14.94 0.72 11.55
CA ILE A 205 -15.11 -0.74 11.50
C ILE A 205 -16.37 -1.11 12.29
N GLY A 206 -17.42 -1.47 11.55
CA GLY A 206 -18.72 -1.88 12.08
C GLY A 206 -18.95 -3.39 12.06
N GLN A 207 -18.10 -4.13 11.34
CA GLN A 207 -18.22 -5.57 11.20
C GLN A 207 -16.84 -6.23 11.12
N ILE A 208 -16.70 -7.34 11.87
CA ILE A 208 -15.58 -8.27 11.77
C ILE A 208 -16.12 -9.61 11.30
N GLU A 209 -15.55 -10.14 10.23
CA GLU A 209 -15.80 -11.50 9.76
C GLU A 209 -14.59 -12.38 10.09
N TRP A 210 -14.85 -13.54 10.68
CA TRP A 210 -13.82 -14.53 11.01
C TRP A 210 -13.86 -15.63 9.95
N GLU A 211 -12.74 -15.87 9.27
CA GLU A 211 -12.67 -16.97 8.31
C GLU A 211 -12.93 -18.31 8.99
N GLU A 212 -13.61 -19.22 8.28
CA GLU A 212 -13.94 -20.54 8.80
C GLU A 212 -12.69 -21.29 9.32
N GLY A 213 -12.79 -21.83 10.52
CA GLY A 213 -11.69 -22.52 11.19
C GLY A 213 -10.80 -21.64 12.08
N LEU A 214 -10.98 -20.31 12.06
CA LEU A 214 -10.30 -19.43 12.99
C LEU A 214 -10.96 -19.54 14.37
N THR A 215 -10.23 -20.05 15.36
CA THR A 215 -10.75 -20.28 16.71
C THR A 215 -10.16 -19.34 17.77
N LYS A 216 -9.16 -18.54 17.40
CA LYS A 216 -8.46 -17.63 18.29
C LYS A 216 -8.38 -16.23 17.70
N VAL A 217 -8.75 -15.22 18.47
CA VAL A 217 -8.35 -13.83 18.21
C VAL A 217 -6.92 -13.65 18.73
N ILE A 218 -5.99 -13.33 17.85
CA ILE A 218 -4.57 -13.20 18.21
C ILE A 218 -4.29 -11.93 19.03
N ASP A 219 -3.12 -11.88 19.67
CA ASP A 219 -2.68 -10.75 20.49
C ASP A 219 -2.67 -9.43 19.70
N ASN A 220 -3.10 -8.34 20.32
CA ASN A 220 -3.10 -6.96 19.81
C ASN A 220 -3.89 -6.69 18.53
N LEU A 221 -4.69 -7.63 18.02
CA LEU A 221 -5.31 -7.53 16.69
C LEU A 221 -6.18 -6.27 16.52
N PHE A 222 -7.00 -5.91 17.51
CA PHE A 222 -7.84 -4.72 17.51
C PHE A 222 -7.49 -3.74 18.64
N GLN A 223 -6.24 -3.79 19.10
CA GLN A 223 -5.76 -2.85 20.10
C GLN A 223 -5.80 -1.41 19.57
N ASN A 224 -6.22 -0.46 20.41
CA ASN A 224 -6.33 0.96 20.09
C ASN A 224 -7.27 1.30 18.91
N MET A 225 -8.20 0.41 18.58
CA MET A 225 -9.25 0.69 17.62
C MET A 225 -10.30 1.64 18.25
N GLU A 226 -10.71 2.68 17.52
CA GLU A 226 -11.65 3.70 18.01
C GLU A 226 -13.09 3.50 17.51
N SER A 227 -13.39 2.36 16.87
CA SER A 227 -14.73 2.02 16.39
C SER A 227 -15.65 1.57 17.53
N ASN A 228 -16.88 2.08 17.54
CA ASN A 228 -17.94 1.58 18.43
C ASN A 228 -18.47 0.26 17.87
N LEU A 229 -17.96 -0.87 18.33
CA LEU A 229 -18.21 -2.18 17.74
C LEU A 229 -18.93 -3.11 18.70
N LYS A 230 -19.94 -3.83 18.19
CA LYS A 230 -20.46 -5.04 18.78
C LYS A 230 -19.81 -6.24 18.08
N VAL A 231 -18.98 -6.98 18.79
CA VAL A 231 -18.24 -8.13 18.22
C VAL A 231 -19.13 -9.37 18.23
N ASP A 232 -19.31 -10.00 17.08
CA ASP A 232 -19.95 -11.31 16.97
C ASP A 232 -18.87 -12.37 16.72
N PHE A 233 -18.69 -13.30 17.65
CA PHE A 233 -17.74 -14.41 17.52
C PHE A 233 -18.24 -15.59 16.70
N GLN A 234 -19.48 -15.51 16.18
CA GLN A 234 -20.06 -16.48 15.25
C GLN A 234 -20.00 -17.94 15.77
N ASN A 235 -19.99 -18.14 17.08
CA ASN A 235 -19.86 -19.43 17.78
C ASN A 235 -18.60 -20.25 17.38
N GLN A 236 -17.55 -19.60 16.89
CA GLN A 236 -16.32 -20.32 16.51
C GLN A 236 -15.08 -19.87 17.31
N ILE A 237 -15.05 -18.64 17.83
CA ILE A 237 -13.93 -18.15 18.61
C ILE A 237 -13.99 -18.73 20.03
N THR A 238 -12.95 -19.43 20.43
CA THR A 238 -12.80 -20.09 21.74
C THR A 238 -11.69 -19.49 22.60
N GLU A 239 -10.81 -18.66 22.02
CA GLU A 239 -9.70 -18.02 22.70
C GLU A 239 -9.51 -16.57 22.25
N ILE A 240 -9.24 -15.68 23.21
CA ILE A 240 -8.91 -14.27 22.94
C ILE A 240 -7.51 -14.00 23.48
N GLY A 241 -6.62 -13.53 22.62
CA GLY A 241 -5.25 -13.18 22.92
C GLY A 241 -5.08 -11.93 23.78
N ASN A 242 -3.85 -11.69 24.22
CA ASN A 242 -3.52 -10.53 25.07
C ASN A 242 -3.77 -9.22 24.31
N HIS A 243 -4.40 -8.25 24.98
CA HIS A 243 -4.66 -6.92 24.41
C HIS A 243 -5.42 -6.94 23.08
N ALA A 244 -6.10 -8.03 22.73
CA ALA A 244 -6.76 -8.19 21.42
C ALA A 244 -7.76 -7.06 21.11
N PHE A 245 -8.43 -6.52 22.14
CA PHE A 245 -9.37 -5.40 22.05
C PHE A 245 -9.05 -4.27 23.06
N ASP A 246 -7.81 -4.21 23.54
CA ASP A 246 -7.40 -3.21 24.53
C ASP A 246 -7.58 -1.80 23.99
N SER A 247 -8.13 -0.92 24.82
CA SER A 247 -8.48 0.47 24.47
C SER A 247 -9.47 0.60 23.28
N GLY A 248 -10.10 -0.51 22.89
CA GLY A 248 -11.18 -0.52 21.89
C GLY A 248 -12.52 -0.10 22.49
N LEU A 249 -13.38 0.53 21.68
CA LEU A 249 -14.74 0.94 22.06
C LEU A 249 -15.73 -0.22 21.83
N ILE A 250 -15.51 -1.38 22.51
CA ILE A 250 -16.36 -2.55 22.35
C ILE A 250 -17.62 -2.36 23.18
N THR A 251 -18.79 -2.36 22.53
CA THR A 251 -20.09 -2.10 23.15
C THR A 251 -20.86 -3.39 23.51
N GLY A 252 -20.42 -4.54 23.05
CA GLY A 252 -21.00 -5.84 23.37
C GLY A 252 -20.35 -6.98 22.62
N ILE A 253 -20.60 -8.20 23.10
CA ILE A 253 -20.12 -9.46 22.51
C ILE A 253 -21.30 -10.40 22.33
N THR A 254 -21.33 -11.11 21.19
CA THR A 254 -22.32 -12.16 20.87
C THR A 254 -21.65 -13.36 20.22
N GLY A 255 -22.39 -14.49 20.06
CA GLY A 255 -21.86 -15.67 19.37
C GLY A 255 -20.74 -16.39 20.14
N THR A 256 -20.84 -16.43 21.47
CA THR A 256 -19.88 -17.14 22.36
C THR A 256 -20.37 -18.55 22.67
#